data_7bdf94613556cda6d28c220fcc15c2b8
#
_entry.id   7bdf94613556cda6d28c220fcc15c2b8
#
_cell.length_a   1.000
_cell.length_b   1.000
_cell.length_c   1.000
_cell.angle_alpha   90.00
_cell.angle_beta   90.00
_cell.angle_gamma   90.00
#
_symmetry.space_group_name_H-M   'P 1'
#
loop_
_entity.id
_entity.type
_entity.pdbx_description
1 polymer ?
#
loop_
_entity_poly.entity_id
_entity_poly.type
_entity_poly.pdbx_seq_one_letter_code
_entity_poly.pdbx_strand_id
1 'polypeptide(L)'
;MKKFVCSVCGYVYEGEQAPEFCPQCKAPREKFIEKKEGASFACEHEIGVAQGVDKEVYDGLVMNFNGECTEVGMYLAMARVAHREGYPEIGLYWEKAAYEEAEHAAKFAEL
;
A
#
# COMPACT_ATOMS: atom_id res chain seq x y z
N MET A 1 -7.03 24.18 3.18
CA MET A 1 -6.39 23.98 4.50
C MET A 1 -5.52 22.73 4.44
N LYS A 2 -4.41 22.78 5.13
CA LYS A 2 -3.48 21.64 5.20
C LYS A 2 -3.90 20.71 6.35
N LYS A 3 -3.56 19.44 6.20
CA LYS A 3 -3.76 18.43 7.24
C LYS A 3 -2.39 18.01 7.80
N PHE A 4 -2.32 17.91 9.11
CA PHE A 4 -1.11 17.50 9.82
C PHE A 4 -1.47 16.33 10.74
N VAL A 5 -0.63 15.30 10.74
CA VAL A 5 -0.83 14.10 11.57
C VAL A 5 0.26 14.05 12.63
N CYS A 6 -0.17 13.90 13.88
CA CYS A 6 0.77 13.70 14.99
C CYS A 6 1.39 12.31 14.87
N SER A 7 2.71 12.24 14.76
CA SER A 7 3.43 10.95 14.64
C SER A 7 3.46 10.14 15.93
N VAL A 8 3.05 10.73 17.04
CA VAL A 8 3.02 10.05 18.35
C VAL A 8 1.68 9.36 18.60
N CYS A 9 0.55 10.08 18.39
CA CYS A 9 -0.77 9.55 18.73
C CYS A 9 -1.73 9.41 17.53
N GLY A 10 -1.36 9.89 16.35
CA GLY A 10 -2.21 9.81 15.18
C GLY A 10 -3.29 10.90 15.06
N TYR A 11 -3.32 11.86 15.98
CA TYR A 11 -4.28 12.97 15.92
C TYR A 11 -4.12 13.75 14.62
N VAL A 12 -5.24 14.06 13.94
CA VAL A 12 -5.25 14.84 12.70
C VAL A 12 -5.70 16.25 12.98
N TYR A 13 -4.88 17.23 12.60
CA TYR A 13 -5.15 18.66 12.76
C TYR A 13 -5.26 19.32 11.39
N GLU A 14 -6.28 20.17 11.21
CA GLU A 14 -6.46 20.94 9.97
C GLU A 14 -6.18 22.42 10.25
N GLY A 15 -5.29 23.01 9.45
CA GLY A 15 -4.92 24.42 9.58
C GLY A 15 -3.80 24.79 8.61
N GLU A 16 -3.36 26.04 8.67
CA GLU A 16 -2.26 26.52 7.81
C GLU A 16 -0.90 26.02 8.26
N GLN A 17 -0.76 25.72 9.55
CA GLN A 17 0.47 25.15 10.11
C GLN A 17 0.10 24.22 11.26
N ALA A 18 1.01 23.30 11.59
CA ALA A 18 0.81 22.41 12.72
C ALA A 18 0.66 23.18 14.03
N PRO A 19 -0.15 22.70 15.00
CA PRO A 19 -0.29 23.35 16.29
C PRO A 19 1.03 23.31 17.07
N GLU A 20 1.21 24.21 18.01
CA GLU A 20 2.41 24.26 18.84
C GLU A 20 2.60 22.96 19.65
N PHE A 21 1.48 22.43 20.16
CA PHE A 21 1.42 21.15 20.87
C PHE A 21 0.21 20.37 20.39
N CYS A 22 0.33 19.04 20.35
CA CYS A 22 -0.78 18.18 20.01
C CYS A 22 -1.90 18.34 21.07
N PRO A 23 -3.15 18.66 20.65
CA PRO A 23 -4.26 18.76 21.59
C PRO A 23 -4.55 17.47 22.36
N GLN A 24 -4.19 16.32 21.77
CA GLN A 24 -4.47 15.02 22.37
C GLN A 24 -3.35 14.50 23.27
N CYS A 25 -2.10 14.48 22.79
CA CYS A 25 -0.99 13.88 23.53
C CYS A 25 0.08 14.86 24.00
N LYS A 26 -0.07 16.15 23.67
CA LYS A 26 0.87 17.22 24.04
C LYS A 26 2.25 17.12 23.39
N ALA A 27 2.42 16.29 22.38
CA ALA A 27 3.66 16.23 21.62
C ALA A 27 3.95 17.58 20.93
N PRO A 28 5.21 17.99 20.80
CA PRO A 28 5.55 19.27 20.19
C PRO A 28 5.31 19.28 18.68
N ARG A 29 5.26 20.47 18.09
CA ARG A 29 5.00 20.68 16.65
C ARG A 29 5.88 19.83 15.75
N GLU A 30 7.13 19.61 16.11
CA GLU A 30 8.08 18.84 15.33
C GLU A 30 7.65 17.38 15.09
N LYS A 31 6.69 16.90 15.87
CA LYS A 31 6.15 15.56 15.73
C LYS A 31 5.00 15.48 14.73
N PHE A 32 4.54 16.60 14.20
CA PHE A 32 3.50 16.63 13.18
C PHE A 32 4.11 16.47 11.78
N ILE A 33 3.44 15.66 10.97
CA ILE A 33 3.81 15.43 9.57
C ILE A 33 2.67 15.95 8.69
N GLU A 34 3.00 16.79 7.71
CA GLU A 34 2.00 17.27 6.76
C GLU A 34 1.52 16.12 5.89
N LYS A 35 0.20 15.88 5.90
CA LYS A 35 -0.45 14.88 5.06
C LYS A 35 -0.91 15.54 3.78
N LYS A 36 -0.27 15.24 2.68
CA LYS A 36 -0.69 15.71 1.36
C LYS A 36 -1.95 14.99 0.93
N GLU A 37 -2.81 15.68 0.18
CA GLU A 37 -4.02 15.07 -0.36
C GLU A 37 -3.66 13.96 -1.32
N GLY A 38 -4.42 12.85 -1.22
CA GLY A 38 -4.24 11.66 -2.02
C GLY A 38 -3.17 10.72 -1.48
N ALA A 39 -3.18 9.51 -2.00
CA ALA A 39 -2.15 8.53 -1.71
C ALA A 39 -0.86 8.94 -2.43
N SER A 40 0.26 8.95 -1.70
CA SER A 40 1.58 9.19 -2.29
C SER A 40 2.47 7.99 -2.03
N PHE A 41 3.30 7.64 -3.02
CA PHE A 41 4.32 6.62 -2.82
C PHE A 41 5.50 7.21 -2.04
N ALA A 42 6.20 6.36 -1.33
CA ALA A 42 7.41 6.78 -0.61
C ALA A 42 8.49 7.28 -1.57
N CYS A 43 8.51 6.76 -2.78
CA CYS A 43 9.39 7.20 -3.86
C CYS A 43 8.71 6.94 -5.20
N GLU A 44 9.23 7.53 -6.27
CA GLU A 44 8.77 7.24 -7.62
C GLU A 44 9.09 5.78 -7.99
N HIS A 45 8.19 5.17 -8.77
CA HIS A 45 8.44 3.85 -9.35
C HIS A 45 9.33 4.01 -10.58
N GLU A 46 10.51 3.42 -10.52
CA GLU A 46 11.47 3.46 -11.62
C GLU A 46 11.77 2.04 -12.11
N ILE A 47 11.63 1.82 -13.41
CA ILE A 47 11.92 0.53 -14.03
C ILE A 47 13.42 0.24 -13.91
N GLY A 48 13.76 -0.96 -13.42
CA GLY A 48 15.14 -1.39 -13.29
C GLY A 48 15.90 -0.80 -12.11
N VAL A 49 15.21 -0.14 -11.18
CA VAL A 49 15.87 0.51 -10.02
C VAL A 49 16.60 -0.49 -9.13
N ALA A 50 16.19 -1.75 -9.13
CA ALA A 50 16.81 -2.81 -8.32
C ALA A 50 17.96 -3.53 -9.04
N GLN A 51 18.37 -3.07 -10.22
CA GLN A 51 19.53 -3.65 -10.90
C GLN A 51 20.79 -3.41 -10.07
N GLY A 52 21.55 -4.47 -9.85
CA GLY A 52 22.80 -4.39 -9.08
C GLY A 52 22.65 -4.41 -7.57
N VAL A 53 21.44 -4.65 -7.04
CA VAL A 53 21.25 -4.81 -5.60
C VAL A 53 21.87 -6.11 -5.09
N ASP A 54 22.08 -6.20 -3.78
CA ASP A 54 22.59 -7.40 -3.15
C ASP A 54 21.70 -8.61 -3.44
N LYS A 55 22.31 -9.79 -3.50
CA LYS A 55 21.60 -11.04 -3.76
C LYS A 55 20.43 -11.27 -2.79
N GLU A 56 20.60 -10.94 -1.52
CA GLU A 56 19.54 -11.08 -0.52
C GLU A 56 18.32 -10.23 -0.87
N VAL A 57 18.53 -9.00 -1.33
CA VAL A 57 17.44 -8.11 -1.76
C VAL A 57 16.80 -8.66 -3.03
N TYR A 58 17.59 -9.08 -4.00
CA TYR A 58 17.09 -9.67 -5.25
C TYR A 58 16.23 -10.91 -4.98
N ASP A 59 16.72 -11.82 -4.14
CA ASP A 59 15.99 -13.04 -3.79
C ASP A 59 14.66 -12.71 -3.10
N GLY A 60 14.63 -11.67 -2.25
CA GLY A 60 13.41 -11.19 -1.62
C GLY A 60 12.41 -10.65 -2.62
N LEU A 61 12.87 -9.89 -3.62
CA LEU A 61 12.00 -9.37 -4.68
C LEU A 61 11.41 -10.49 -5.54
N VAL A 62 12.22 -11.50 -5.89
CA VAL A 62 11.74 -12.67 -6.61
C VAL A 62 10.70 -13.44 -5.81
N MET A 63 10.93 -13.61 -4.51
CA MET A 63 9.99 -14.28 -3.62
C MET A 63 8.65 -13.54 -3.56
N ASN A 64 8.67 -12.22 -3.46
CA ASN A 64 7.46 -11.40 -3.46
C ASN A 64 6.73 -11.50 -4.81
N PHE A 65 7.46 -11.43 -5.92
CA PHE A 65 6.87 -11.62 -7.24
C PHE A 65 6.15 -12.96 -7.35
N ASN A 66 6.80 -14.04 -6.93
CA ASN A 66 6.21 -15.38 -6.96
C ASN A 66 4.97 -15.48 -6.06
N GLY A 67 5.01 -14.85 -4.89
CA GLY A 67 3.88 -14.80 -3.98
C GLY A 67 2.68 -14.09 -4.58
N GLU A 68 2.91 -12.92 -5.20
CA GLU A 68 1.85 -12.16 -5.87
C GLU A 68 1.22 -12.95 -7.03
N CYS A 69 2.04 -13.62 -7.84
CA CYS A 69 1.54 -14.46 -8.92
C CYS A 69 0.70 -15.63 -8.42
N THR A 70 1.12 -16.24 -7.30
CA THR A 70 0.37 -17.32 -6.65
C THR A 70 -0.99 -16.82 -6.18
N GLU A 71 -1.04 -15.65 -5.58
CA GLU A 71 -2.26 -15.04 -5.07
C GLU A 71 -3.24 -14.70 -6.18
N VAL A 72 -2.77 -14.28 -7.36
CA VAL A 72 -3.64 -14.04 -8.52
C VAL A 72 -4.48 -15.28 -8.84
N GLY A 73 -3.82 -16.41 -9.00
CA GLY A 73 -4.51 -17.67 -9.33
C GLY A 73 -5.43 -18.13 -8.21
N MET A 74 -4.98 -18.03 -6.97
CA MET A 74 -5.74 -18.42 -5.79
C MET A 74 -7.02 -17.57 -5.65
N TYR A 75 -6.90 -16.25 -5.78
CA TYR A 75 -8.03 -15.32 -5.64
C TYR A 75 -9.05 -15.49 -6.77
N LEU A 76 -8.59 -15.75 -8.01
CA LEU A 76 -9.51 -16.05 -9.11
C LEU A 76 -10.27 -17.36 -8.87
N ALA A 77 -9.61 -18.38 -8.33
CA ALA A 77 -10.26 -19.63 -7.97
C ALA A 77 -11.32 -19.40 -6.88
N MET A 78 -11.00 -18.59 -5.87
CA MET A 78 -11.94 -18.21 -4.81
C MET A 78 -13.15 -17.46 -5.38
N ALA A 79 -12.91 -16.53 -6.33
CA ALA A 79 -13.97 -15.80 -7.00
C ALA A 79 -14.92 -16.75 -7.75
N ARG A 80 -14.36 -17.73 -8.46
CA ARG A 80 -15.16 -18.72 -9.20
C ARG A 80 -16.00 -19.59 -8.28
N VAL A 81 -15.46 -20.00 -7.12
CA VAL A 81 -16.23 -20.74 -6.13
C VAL A 81 -17.39 -19.89 -5.62
N ALA A 82 -17.15 -18.62 -5.28
CA ALA A 82 -18.19 -17.71 -4.82
C ALA A 82 -19.29 -17.55 -5.85
N HIS A 83 -18.95 -17.36 -7.14
CA HIS A 83 -19.93 -17.24 -8.20
C HIS A 83 -20.77 -18.52 -8.38
N ARG A 84 -20.10 -19.69 -8.35
CA ARG A 84 -20.82 -20.97 -8.46
C ARG A 84 -21.78 -21.21 -7.29
N GLU A 85 -21.44 -20.73 -6.11
CA GLU A 85 -22.27 -20.89 -4.92
C GLU A 85 -23.34 -19.79 -4.77
N GLY A 86 -23.40 -18.83 -5.70
CA GLY A 86 -24.43 -17.81 -5.71
C GLY A 86 -24.11 -16.57 -4.88
N TYR A 87 -22.82 -16.25 -4.70
CA TYR A 87 -22.37 -15.06 -3.97
C TYR A 87 -21.62 -14.09 -4.90
N PRO A 88 -22.32 -13.42 -5.83
CA PRO A 88 -21.64 -12.59 -6.84
C PRO A 88 -20.87 -11.42 -6.26
N GLU A 89 -21.30 -10.82 -5.17
CA GLU A 89 -20.59 -9.71 -4.53
C GLU A 89 -19.24 -10.16 -3.97
N ILE A 90 -19.21 -11.34 -3.36
CA ILE A 90 -17.97 -11.93 -2.86
C ILE A 90 -17.06 -12.30 -4.03
N GLY A 91 -17.63 -12.86 -5.09
CA GLY A 91 -16.88 -13.19 -6.30
C GLY A 91 -16.23 -11.98 -6.93
N LEU A 92 -16.96 -10.86 -7.06
CA LEU A 92 -16.40 -9.61 -7.57
C LEU A 92 -15.29 -9.06 -6.71
N TYR A 93 -15.41 -9.16 -5.40
CA TYR A 93 -14.34 -8.73 -4.47
C TYR A 93 -13.03 -9.47 -4.76
N TRP A 94 -13.09 -10.81 -4.87
CA TRP A 94 -11.90 -11.60 -5.12
C TRP A 94 -11.33 -11.43 -6.53
N GLU A 95 -12.17 -11.17 -7.53
CA GLU A 95 -11.69 -10.81 -8.87
C GLU A 95 -10.88 -9.52 -8.83
N LYS A 96 -11.37 -8.49 -8.15
CA LYS A 96 -10.66 -7.22 -8.00
C LYS A 96 -9.36 -7.40 -7.24
N ALA A 97 -9.38 -8.19 -6.16
CA ALA A 97 -8.17 -8.50 -5.40
C ALA A 97 -7.12 -9.20 -6.27
N ALA A 98 -7.56 -10.12 -7.14
CA ALA A 98 -6.65 -10.80 -8.07
C ALA A 98 -5.98 -9.82 -9.04
N TYR A 99 -6.72 -8.86 -9.59
CA TYR A 99 -6.15 -7.84 -10.47
C TYR A 99 -5.17 -6.94 -9.74
N GLU A 100 -5.44 -6.59 -8.49
CA GLU A 100 -4.51 -5.83 -7.66
C GLU A 100 -3.20 -6.60 -7.43
N GLU A 101 -3.28 -7.89 -7.16
CA GLU A 101 -2.10 -8.74 -7.00
C GLU A 101 -1.30 -8.86 -8.31
N ALA A 102 -1.99 -8.88 -9.46
CA ALA A 102 -1.33 -8.89 -10.76
C ALA A 102 -0.52 -7.59 -10.98
N GLU A 103 -1.07 -6.44 -10.58
CA GLU A 103 -0.37 -5.16 -10.64
C GLU A 103 0.86 -5.14 -9.72
N HIS A 104 0.73 -5.71 -8.51
CA HIS A 104 1.86 -5.84 -7.58
C HIS A 104 2.96 -6.71 -8.19
N ALA A 105 2.60 -7.84 -8.78
CA ALA A 105 3.57 -8.72 -9.45
C ALA A 105 4.31 -7.97 -10.58
N ALA A 106 3.57 -7.23 -11.40
CA ALA A 106 4.15 -6.44 -12.48
C ALA A 106 5.17 -5.42 -11.94
N LYS A 107 4.84 -4.74 -10.84
CA LYS A 107 5.75 -3.78 -10.21
C LYS A 107 7.03 -4.44 -9.70
N PHE A 108 6.93 -5.59 -9.06
CA PHE A 108 8.12 -6.34 -8.64
C PHE A 108 8.97 -6.77 -9.83
N ALA A 109 8.35 -7.20 -10.93
CA ALA A 109 9.07 -7.60 -12.13
C ALA A 109 9.78 -6.42 -12.81
N GLU A 110 9.23 -5.22 -12.72
CA GLU A 110 9.80 -4.01 -13.31
C GLU A 110 10.99 -3.45 -12.50
N LEU A 111 11.13 -3.80 -11.24
CA LEU A 111 12.27 -3.34 -10.43
C LEU A 111 13.58 -3.99 -10.86
#